data_441757c2a9d418f653e7ebd519f6a2c1
#
_entry.id   441757c2a9d418f653e7ebd519f6a2c1
#
_cell.length_a   1.000
_cell.length_b   1.000
_cell.length_c   1.000
_cell.angle_alpha   90.00
_cell.angle_beta   90.00
_cell.angle_gamma   90.00
#
_symmetry.space_group_name_H-M   'P 1'
#
loop_
_entity.id
_entity.type
_entity.pdbx_description
1 polymer ?
#
loop_
_entity_poly.entity_id
_entity_poly.type
_entity_poly.pdbx_seq_one_letter_code
_entity_poly.pdbx_strand_id
1 'polypeptide(L)'
;ATLKAARVVAAAMGDEVRVKTYEEQYARTQKELIRMLWNGRFFAYGCEKDGSGRRDDLLFTGQLGGQFVSRYCGWGDVVPMPMTRASVVSQFKISLSKTPDYYANKVWDIGRGHGIDNRGSQCWPFYLESYTAYAAMQAGYYDDALEIMRHIQLVNLRRGWSWCQNLWNPAELTYMTAPVVWFSTDVLAGAGLNVPAQELRLAPVVKGREKVVMPLYYPGFWARL
;
A
#
# COMPACT_ATOMS: atom_id res chain seq x y z
N ALA A 1 -11.35 -1.61 -0.09
CA ALA A 1 -11.03 -2.44 -1.27
C ALA A 1 -11.98 -3.63 -1.39
N THR A 2 -12.16 -4.46 -0.34
CA THR A 2 -12.96 -5.70 -0.40
C THR A 2 -14.39 -5.50 -0.91
N LEU A 3 -15.11 -4.49 -0.45
CA LEU A 3 -16.48 -4.21 -0.95
C LEU A 3 -16.50 -3.82 -2.43
N LYS A 4 -15.47 -3.12 -2.91
CA LYS A 4 -15.34 -2.80 -4.34
C LYS A 4 -15.09 -4.06 -5.17
N ALA A 5 -14.23 -4.97 -4.69
CA ALA A 5 -14.01 -6.26 -5.33
C ALA A 5 -15.30 -7.09 -5.37
N ALA A 6 -16.01 -7.20 -4.24
CA ALA A 6 -17.28 -7.93 -4.15
C ALA A 6 -18.33 -7.37 -5.12
N ARG A 7 -18.42 -6.04 -5.27
CA ARG A 7 -19.29 -5.40 -6.26
C ARG A 7 -18.95 -5.81 -7.69
N VAL A 8 -17.64 -5.83 -8.03
CA VAL A 8 -17.21 -6.23 -9.39
C VAL A 8 -17.58 -7.67 -9.67
N VAL A 9 -17.38 -8.57 -8.71
CA VAL A 9 -17.79 -9.99 -8.83
C VAL A 9 -19.29 -10.10 -8.99
N ALA A 10 -20.09 -9.41 -8.16
CA ALA A 10 -21.54 -9.43 -8.25
C ALA A 10 -22.03 -8.92 -9.63
N ALA A 11 -21.43 -7.85 -10.15
CA ALA A 11 -21.76 -7.34 -11.48
C ALA A 11 -21.43 -8.35 -12.59
N ALA A 12 -20.30 -9.02 -12.51
CA ALA A 12 -19.92 -10.06 -13.47
C ALA A 12 -20.86 -11.28 -13.43
N MET A 13 -21.52 -11.51 -12.29
CA MET A 13 -22.54 -12.57 -12.12
C MET A 13 -23.95 -12.11 -12.45
N GLY A 14 -24.16 -10.85 -12.82
CA GLY A 14 -25.49 -10.29 -13.08
C GLY A 14 -26.36 -10.10 -11.83
N ASP A 15 -25.75 -10.05 -10.64
CA ASP A 15 -26.46 -9.91 -9.37
C ASP A 15 -26.59 -8.43 -8.99
N GLU A 16 -27.54 -7.75 -9.62
CA GLU A 16 -27.79 -6.31 -9.41
C GLU A 16 -28.17 -5.96 -7.95
N VAL A 17 -28.80 -6.88 -7.24
CA VAL A 17 -29.17 -6.68 -5.84
C VAL A 17 -27.92 -6.57 -4.97
N ARG A 18 -26.95 -7.46 -5.16
CA ARG A 18 -25.68 -7.41 -4.43
C ARG A 18 -24.82 -6.24 -4.88
N VAL A 19 -24.82 -5.88 -6.16
CA VAL A 19 -24.12 -4.68 -6.65
C VAL A 19 -24.56 -3.47 -5.85
N LYS A 20 -25.87 -3.20 -5.78
CA LYS A 20 -26.42 -2.07 -5.03
C LYS A 20 -26.11 -2.15 -3.53
N THR A 21 -26.27 -3.33 -2.94
CA THR A 21 -25.96 -3.56 -1.53
C THR A 21 -24.50 -3.22 -1.20
N TYR A 22 -23.54 -3.67 -2.02
CA TYR A 22 -22.10 -3.40 -1.79
C TYR A 22 -21.75 -1.94 -2.05
N GLU A 23 -22.39 -1.26 -2.98
CA GLU A 23 -22.22 0.18 -3.18
C GLU A 23 -22.68 0.99 -1.97
N GLU A 24 -23.85 0.71 -1.45
CA GLU A 24 -24.38 1.38 -0.24
C GLU A 24 -23.51 1.12 0.98
N GLN A 25 -23.11 -0.15 1.18
CA GLN A 25 -22.19 -0.52 2.26
C GLN A 25 -20.83 0.17 2.12
N TYR A 26 -20.30 0.23 0.91
CA TYR A 26 -19.03 0.91 0.66
C TYR A 26 -19.13 2.41 1.00
N ALA A 27 -20.15 3.10 0.51
CA ALA A 27 -20.33 4.54 0.76
C ALA A 27 -20.45 4.84 2.26
N ARG A 28 -21.23 4.03 2.99
CA ARG A 28 -21.35 4.14 4.45
C ARG A 28 -20.02 3.88 5.16
N THR A 29 -19.34 2.80 4.80
CA THR A 29 -18.08 2.40 5.42
C THR A 29 -16.99 3.43 5.15
N GLN A 30 -16.91 3.97 3.93
CA GLN A 30 -15.94 5.02 3.58
C GLN A 30 -16.16 6.28 4.43
N LYS A 31 -17.42 6.72 4.54
CA LYS A 31 -17.79 7.89 5.36
C LYS A 31 -17.38 7.69 6.83
N GLU A 32 -17.69 6.52 7.39
CA GLU A 32 -17.34 6.21 8.77
C GLU A 32 -15.83 6.06 8.97
N LEU A 33 -15.11 5.42 8.07
CA LEU A 33 -13.64 5.32 8.11
C LEU A 33 -13.00 6.71 8.14
N ILE A 34 -13.43 7.60 7.27
CA ILE A 34 -12.92 8.98 7.24
C ILE A 34 -13.26 9.71 8.55
N ARG A 35 -14.51 9.63 9.00
CA ARG A 35 -14.95 10.28 10.23
C ARG A 35 -14.19 9.79 11.46
N MET A 36 -13.96 8.49 11.55
CA MET A 36 -13.36 7.86 12.72
C MET A 36 -11.83 7.92 12.73
N LEU A 37 -11.18 7.73 11.58
CA LEU A 37 -9.73 7.54 11.54
C LEU A 37 -8.96 8.72 10.95
N TRP A 38 -9.57 9.57 10.13
CA TRP A 38 -8.87 10.70 9.54
C TRP A 38 -8.59 11.79 10.59
N ASN A 39 -7.30 12.08 10.83
CA ASN A 39 -6.88 13.08 11.82
C ASN A 39 -6.42 14.41 11.20
N GLY A 40 -6.69 14.63 9.90
CA GLY A 40 -6.25 15.81 9.16
C GLY A 40 -4.94 15.65 8.40
N ARG A 41 -4.16 14.59 8.70
CA ARG A 41 -2.85 14.33 8.08
C ARG A 41 -2.70 12.91 7.56
N PHE A 42 -3.24 11.93 8.27
CA PHE A 42 -3.19 10.51 7.94
C PHE A 42 -4.33 9.76 8.62
N PHE A 43 -4.53 8.50 8.28
CA PHE A 43 -5.48 7.64 8.96
C PHE A 43 -4.85 7.06 10.22
N ALA A 44 -5.42 7.36 11.38
CA ALA A 44 -5.01 6.81 12.65
C ALA A 44 -5.11 5.29 12.67
N TYR A 45 -4.25 4.64 13.47
CA TYR A 45 -4.22 3.17 13.57
C TYR A 45 -5.54 2.59 14.09
N GLY A 46 -6.19 3.27 15.00
CA GLY A 46 -7.45 2.84 15.57
C GLY A 46 -8.24 3.98 16.21
N CYS A 47 -9.42 3.64 16.68
CA CYS A 47 -10.27 4.51 17.49
C CYS A 47 -10.95 3.70 18.58
N GLU A 48 -11.27 4.37 19.69
CA GLU A 48 -12.01 3.75 20.77
C GLU A 48 -13.43 3.41 20.34
N LYS A 49 -13.93 2.27 20.82
CA LYS A 49 -15.30 1.79 20.51
C LYS A 49 -16.35 2.37 21.46
N ASP A 50 -15.94 3.15 22.45
CA ASP A 50 -16.79 3.71 23.51
C ASP A 50 -17.61 4.93 23.07
N GLY A 51 -17.52 5.32 21.81
CA GLY A 51 -18.21 6.49 21.28
C GLY A 51 -17.53 7.82 21.60
N SER A 52 -16.44 7.85 22.34
CA SER A 52 -15.70 9.08 22.71
C SER A 52 -15.08 9.79 21.50
N GLY A 53 -14.92 9.08 20.37
CA GLY A 53 -14.21 9.58 19.21
C GLY A 53 -12.70 9.69 19.40
N ARG A 54 -12.18 9.20 20.52
CA ARG A 54 -10.74 9.16 20.80
C ARG A 54 -10.05 8.24 19.81
N ARG A 55 -8.98 8.74 19.18
CA ARG A 55 -8.17 8.02 18.20
C ARG A 55 -6.85 7.60 18.79
N ASP A 56 -6.36 6.47 18.32
CA ASP A 56 -4.96 6.10 18.44
C ASP A 56 -4.21 6.69 17.25
N ASP A 57 -3.65 7.88 17.43
CA ASP A 57 -2.97 8.65 16.38
C ASP A 57 -1.60 8.07 15.99
N LEU A 58 -1.42 6.77 16.16
CA LEU A 58 -0.26 6.06 15.60
C LEU A 58 -0.35 6.02 14.07
N LEU A 59 0.77 6.31 13.45
CA LEU A 59 0.92 6.20 12.01
C LEU A 59 1.37 4.79 11.65
N PHE A 60 0.49 4.04 10.98
CA PHE A 60 0.77 2.69 10.51
C PHE A 60 1.24 2.68 9.05
N THR A 61 2.38 2.07 8.79
CA THR A 61 2.99 2.03 7.45
C THR A 61 2.09 1.37 6.40
N GLY A 62 1.36 0.33 6.76
CA GLY A 62 0.50 -0.40 5.81
C GLY A 62 -0.86 0.23 5.52
N GLN A 63 -1.18 1.42 6.05
CA GLN A 63 -2.53 2.00 5.99
C GLN A 63 -3.08 2.20 4.56
N LEU A 64 -2.22 2.37 3.58
CA LEU A 64 -2.59 2.63 2.18
C LEU A 64 -2.63 1.37 1.30
N GLY A 65 -2.42 0.18 1.84
CA GLY A 65 -2.43 -1.06 1.07
C GLY A 65 -3.75 -1.29 0.31
N GLY A 66 -4.89 -1.04 0.95
CA GLY A 66 -6.20 -1.14 0.31
C GLY A 66 -6.42 -0.09 -0.79
N GLN A 67 -5.89 1.11 -0.62
CA GLN A 67 -5.92 2.17 -1.64
C GLN A 67 -5.11 1.76 -2.86
N PHE A 68 -3.88 1.27 -2.65
CA PHE A 68 -3.02 0.78 -3.72
C PHE A 68 -3.69 -0.33 -4.54
N VAL A 69 -4.15 -1.40 -3.87
CA VAL A 69 -4.77 -2.54 -4.54
C VAL A 69 -6.02 -2.15 -5.33
N SER A 70 -6.87 -1.30 -4.74
CA SER A 70 -8.09 -0.84 -5.41
C SER A 70 -7.79 -0.09 -6.72
N ARG A 71 -6.78 0.76 -6.70
CA ARG A 71 -6.34 1.49 -7.90
C ARG A 71 -5.65 0.58 -8.91
N TYR A 72 -4.81 -0.33 -8.43
CA TYR A 72 -4.14 -1.31 -9.29
C TYR A 72 -5.15 -2.17 -10.06
N CYS A 73 -6.20 -2.64 -9.39
CA CYS A 73 -7.27 -3.41 -10.01
C CYS A 73 -8.26 -2.53 -10.83
N GLY A 74 -8.07 -1.24 -10.91
CA GLY A 74 -8.95 -0.35 -11.66
C GLY A 74 -10.29 -0.07 -11.00
N TRP A 75 -10.45 -0.36 -9.71
CA TRP A 75 -11.70 -0.14 -8.97
C TRP A 75 -11.82 1.30 -8.42
N GLY A 76 -10.83 2.15 -8.72
CA GLY A 76 -10.77 3.53 -8.25
C GLY A 76 -10.35 3.69 -6.78
N ASP A 77 -10.50 4.90 -6.28
CA ASP A 77 -10.03 5.27 -4.95
C ASP A 77 -10.88 4.66 -3.82
N VAL A 78 -10.24 4.15 -2.77
CA VAL A 78 -10.90 3.77 -1.51
C VAL A 78 -11.17 5.00 -0.65
N VAL A 79 -10.22 5.92 -0.62
CA VAL A 79 -10.33 7.23 0.05
C VAL A 79 -9.92 8.33 -0.93
N PRO A 80 -10.39 9.58 -0.74
CA PRO A 80 -10.04 10.68 -1.64
C PRO A 80 -8.54 10.86 -1.82
N MET A 81 -8.09 11.10 -3.05
CA MET A 81 -6.67 11.26 -3.39
C MET A 81 -5.95 12.35 -2.56
N PRO A 82 -6.54 13.49 -2.20
CA PRO A 82 -5.91 14.44 -1.29
C PRO A 82 -5.55 13.83 0.08
N MET A 83 -6.40 12.95 0.62
CA MET A 83 -6.11 12.24 1.88
C MET A 83 -4.99 11.20 1.69
N THR A 84 -4.98 10.50 0.56
CA THR A 84 -3.88 9.60 0.19
C THR A 84 -2.55 10.35 0.14
N ARG A 85 -2.49 11.48 -0.54
CA ARG A 85 -1.28 12.31 -0.63
C ARG A 85 -0.82 12.81 0.73
N ALA A 86 -1.72 13.32 1.56
CA ALA A 86 -1.39 13.77 2.90
C ALA A 86 -0.84 12.63 3.77
N SER A 87 -1.43 11.44 3.67
CA SER A 87 -0.94 10.23 4.36
C SER A 87 0.46 9.83 3.89
N VAL A 88 0.73 9.84 2.58
CA VAL A 88 2.06 9.56 2.01
C VAL A 88 3.09 10.55 2.55
N VAL A 89 2.82 11.85 2.48
CA VAL A 89 3.72 12.89 3.00
C VAL A 89 3.96 12.71 4.50
N SER A 90 2.94 12.35 5.26
CA SER A 90 3.08 12.08 6.69
C SER A 90 3.98 10.87 6.96
N GLN A 91 3.84 9.80 6.18
CA GLN A 91 4.71 8.62 6.29
C GLN A 91 6.16 8.95 5.99
N PHE A 92 6.44 9.72 4.94
CA PHE A 92 7.81 10.14 4.62
C PHE A 92 8.43 11.01 5.72
N LYS A 93 7.66 11.86 6.35
CA LYS A 93 8.14 12.76 7.40
C LYS A 93 8.32 12.08 8.77
N ILE A 94 7.42 11.17 9.11
CA ILE A 94 7.31 10.62 10.47
C ILE A 94 7.95 9.23 10.55
N SER A 95 7.62 8.35 9.60
CA SER A 95 7.97 6.93 9.69
C SER A 95 9.26 6.57 9.00
N LEU A 96 9.67 7.35 7.97
CA LEU A 96 10.84 7.01 7.20
C LEU A 96 12.12 7.23 8.01
N SER A 97 12.83 6.15 8.28
CA SER A 97 14.14 6.18 8.96
C SER A 97 15.25 6.18 7.94
N LYS A 98 16.13 7.19 8.03
CA LYS A 98 17.32 7.36 7.17
C LYS A 98 18.57 7.06 7.98
N THR A 99 18.75 5.83 8.41
CA THR A 99 19.99 5.43 9.08
C THR A 99 20.97 4.82 8.07
N PRO A 100 22.30 4.92 8.30
CA PRO A 100 23.28 4.33 7.40
C PRO A 100 23.10 2.82 7.20
N ASP A 101 22.63 2.13 8.25
CA ASP A 101 22.49 0.67 8.26
C ASP A 101 21.14 0.18 7.75
N TYR A 102 20.16 1.05 7.79
CA TYR A 102 18.86 0.76 7.24
C TYR A 102 17.95 1.95 7.03
N TYR A 103 17.47 2.04 5.86
CA TYR A 103 16.54 3.03 5.42
C TYR A 103 15.20 2.29 5.22
N ALA A 104 14.33 2.42 6.18
CA ALA A 104 13.06 1.74 6.15
C ALA A 104 12.01 2.53 6.94
N ASN A 105 10.76 2.36 6.58
CA ASN A 105 9.68 2.93 7.37
C ASN A 105 9.55 2.19 8.71
N LYS A 106 9.35 2.95 9.77
CA LYS A 106 8.85 2.39 11.01
C LYS A 106 7.45 1.84 10.78
N VAL A 107 7.17 0.67 11.31
CA VAL A 107 5.82 0.08 11.23
C VAL A 107 4.82 0.97 11.95
N TRP A 108 5.22 1.48 13.11
CA TRP A 108 4.48 2.46 13.90
C TRP A 108 5.39 3.58 14.35
N ASP A 109 4.86 4.78 14.46
CA ASP A 109 5.51 5.84 15.21
C ASP A 109 5.25 5.63 16.71
N ILE A 110 6.23 5.08 17.42
CA ILE A 110 6.13 4.77 18.85
C ILE A 110 6.57 5.94 19.74
N GLY A 111 6.68 7.12 19.24
CA GLY A 111 7.01 8.26 20.08
C GLY A 111 6.06 8.50 21.26
N ARG A 112 5.10 7.59 21.50
CA ARG A 112 4.05 7.75 22.50
C ARG A 112 3.73 6.48 23.29
N GLY A 113 4.74 5.81 23.83
CA GLY A 113 4.57 4.94 25.00
C GLY A 113 3.41 3.95 25.03
N HIS A 114 2.91 3.49 23.90
CA HIS A 114 2.00 2.36 23.90
C HIS A 114 2.81 1.12 24.24
N GLY A 115 2.46 0.44 25.29
CA GLY A 115 3.15 -0.72 25.85
C GLY A 115 3.16 -1.98 24.98
N ILE A 116 2.97 -1.82 23.71
CA ILE A 116 3.34 -2.79 22.71
C ILE A 116 4.85 -2.67 22.61
N ASP A 117 5.52 -3.68 23.09
CA ASP A 117 6.95 -3.78 23.15
C ASP A 117 7.67 -3.05 22.01
N ASN A 118 8.94 -2.73 22.18
CA ASN A 118 9.78 -2.00 21.22
C ASN A 118 9.76 -2.54 19.75
N ARG A 119 8.98 -3.59 19.49
CA ARG A 119 8.84 -4.20 18.17
C ARG A 119 8.14 -3.29 17.17
N GLY A 120 7.22 -2.45 17.61
CA GLY A 120 6.53 -1.51 16.71
C GLY A 120 7.43 -0.39 16.16
N SER A 121 8.61 -0.09 16.78
CA SER A 121 9.58 0.87 16.23
C SER A 121 10.49 0.26 15.18
N GLN A 122 10.40 -1.05 14.99
CA GLN A 122 11.26 -1.72 14.06
C GLN A 122 10.75 -1.59 12.63
N CYS A 123 11.68 -1.49 11.73
CA CYS A 123 11.39 -1.39 10.32
C CYS A 123 11.11 -2.78 9.75
N TRP A 124 10.00 -2.91 9.06
CA TRP A 124 9.67 -4.13 8.31
C TRP A 124 9.87 -3.85 6.84
N PRO A 125 11.02 -4.18 6.27
CA PRO A 125 11.18 -4.07 4.85
C PRO A 125 10.22 -5.05 4.16
N PHE A 126 9.80 -4.71 2.98
CA PHE A 126 8.98 -5.44 2.05
C PHE A 126 7.52 -5.05 1.99
N TYR A 127 6.59 -5.84 2.58
CA TYR A 127 5.24 -5.71 2.08
C TYR A 127 4.53 -4.42 2.53
N LEU A 128 4.71 -4.01 3.78
CA LEU A 128 4.07 -2.79 4.27
C LEU A 128 4.67 -1.54 3.63
N GLU A 129 5.99 -1.52 3.52
CA GLU A 129 6.72 -0.41 2.88
C GLU A 129 6.51 -0.39 1.38
N SER A 130 6.46 -1.56 0.75
CA SER A 130 6.14 -1.66 -0.67
C SER A 130 4.74 -1.12 -0.96
N TYR A 131 3.74 -1.40 -0.13
CA TYR A 131 2.41 -0.79 -0.27
C TYR A 131 2.45 0.73 -0.14
N THR A 132 3.27 1.26 0.78
CA THR A 132 3.49 2.70 0.89
C THR A 132 4.14 3.25 -0.37
N ALA A 133 5.19 2.62 -0.87
CA ALA A 133 5.89 3.02 -2.09
C ALA A 133 4.94 3.00 -3.31
N TYR A 134 4.15 1.95 -3.47
CA TYR A 134 3.21 1.85 -4.60
C TYR A 134 2.09 2.87 -4.51
N ALA A 135 1.52 3.09 -3.33
CA ALA A 135 0.53 4.14 -3.13
C ALA A 135 1.13 5.54 -3.38
N ALA A 136 2.40 5.75 -3.01
CA ALA A 136 3.13 6.98 -3.27
C ALA A 136 3.34 7.21 -4.78
N MET A 137 3.76 6.18 -5.53
CA MET A 137 3.86 6.26 -6.99
C MET A 137 2.52 6.63 -7.62
N GLN A 138 1.44 5.96 -7.23
CA GLN A 138 0.09 6.25 -7.72
C GLN A 138 -0.40 7.67 -7.34
N ALA A 139 0.18 8.26 -6.31
CA ALA A 139 -0.09 9.63 -5.87
C ALA A 139 0.84 10.69 -6.51
N GLY A 140 1.86 10.25 -7.27
CA GLY A 140 2.79 11.10 -8.00
C GLY A 140 4.13 11.38 -7.28
N TYR A 141 4.44 10.65 -6.20
CA TYR A 141 5.69 10.75 -5.44
C TYR A 141 6.69 9.67 -5.87
N TYR A 142 7.15 9.75 -7.13
CA TYR A 142 7.95 8.67 -7.75
C TYR A 142 9.33 8.52 -7.15
N ASP A 143 10.07 9.61 -7.00
CA ASP A 143 11.46 9.58 -6.56
C ASP A 143 11.58 9.05 -5.13
N ASP A 144 10.73 9.55 -4.23
CA ASP A 144 10.68 9.08 -2.85
C ASP A 144 10.29 7.59 -2.77
N ALA A 145 9.35 7.16 -3.60
CA ALA A 145 8.91 5.78 -3.65
C ALA A 145 10.01 4.84 -4.18
N LEU A 146 10.71 5.24 -5.23
CA LEU A 146 11.86 4.50 -5.78
C LEU A 146 13.00 4.42 -4.75
N GLU A 147 13.22 5.48 -3.97
CA GLU A 147 14.22 5.49 -2.91
C GLU A 147 13.87 4.47 -1.80
N ILE A 148 12.60 4.41 -1.38
CA ILE A 148 12.14 3.37 -0.44
C ILE A 148 12.42 1.98 -1.01
N MET A 149 12.05 1.72 -2.25
CA MET A 149 12.23 0.41 -2.87
C MET A 149 13.71 0.03 -2.99
N ARG A 150 14.55 0.99 -3.37
CA ARG A 150 16.00 0.80 -3.44
C ARG A 150 16.57 0.41 -2.07
N HIS A 151 16.13 1.06 -1.01
CA HIS A 151 16.59 0.76 0.34
C HIS A 151 16.08 -0.58 0.87
N ILE A 152 14.84 -0.93 0.59
CA ILE A 152 14.31 -2.28 0.88
C ILE A 152 15.23 -3.32 0.26
N GLN A 153 15.56 -3.17 -1.02
CA GLN A 153 16.42 -4.10 -1.73
C GLN A 153 17.83 -4.17 -1.13
N LEU A 154 18.44 -3.03 -0.82
CA LEU A 154 19.77 -2.98 -0.23
C LEU A 154 19.85 -3.63 1.15
N VAL A 155 18.82 -3.41 2.01
CA VAL A 155 18.74 -4.06 3.32
C VAL A 155 18.70 -5.57 3.15
N ASN A 156 17.90 -6.07 2.21
CA ASN A 156 17.77 -7.50 1.98
C ASN A 156 19.06 -8.12 1.45
N LEU A 157 19.71 -7.47 0.49
CA LEU A 157 20.99 -7.93 -0.02
C LEU A 157 22.08 -8.00 1.07
N ARG A 158 22.18 -6.95 1.91
CA ARG A 158 23.13 -6.88 3.01
C ARG A 158 22.90 -7.95 4.08
N ARG A 159 21.64 -8.32 4.30
CA ARG A 159 21.27 -9.34 5.28
C ARG A 159 21.28 -10.77 4.71
N GLY A 160 21.50 -10.92 3.42
CA GLY A 160 21.43 -12.20 2.75
C GLY A 160 20.01 -12.79 2.67
N TRP A 161 19.00 -11.94 2.78
CA TRP A 161 17.60 -12.36 2.71
C TRP A 161 17.11 -12.40 1.27
N SER A 162 16.37 -13.42 0.94
CA SER A 162 15.76 -13.57 -0.38
C SER A 162 14.23 -13.51 -0.33
N TRP A 163 13.63 -14.03 0.73
CA TRP A 163 12.18 -14.17 0.85
C TRP A 163 11.61 -13.68 2.17
N CYS A 164 12.48 -13.41 3.13
CA CYS A 164 12.12 -13.03 4.49
C CYS A 164 12.03 -11.51 4.64
N GLN A 165 11.18 -11.06 5.55
CA GLN A 165 10.97 -9.63 5.83
C GLN A 165 11.29 -9.20 7.25
N ASN A 166 11.61 -10.14 8.14
CA ASN A 166 11.59 -9.84 9.56
C ASN A 166 12.96 -9.41 10.06
N LEU A 167 13.10 -8.14 10.48
CA LEU A 167 14.34 -7.59 10.98
C LEU A 167 14.68 -8.02 12.40
N TRP A 168 13.70 -8.36 13.21
CA TRP A 168 13.94 -8.68 14.62
C TRP A 168 14.05 -10.19 14.91
N ASN A 169 13.60 -11.03 13.99
CA ASN A 169 13.73 -12.48 14.13
C ASN A 169 14.31 -13.10 12.85
N PRO A 170 15.66 -13.11 12.72
CA PRO A 170 16.31 -13.71 11.57
C PRO A 170 16.04 -15.21 11.43
N ALA A 171 15.50 -15.87 12.46
CA ALA A 171 15.09 -17.27 12.39
C ALA A 171 13.77 -17.47 11.64
N GLU A 172 12.96 -16.43 11.44
CA GLU A 172 11.72 -16.50 10.65
C GLU A 172 11.96 -16.35 9.14
N LEU A 173 12.88 -17.13 8.60
CA LEU A 173 13.21 -17.13 7.18
C LEU A 173 12.06 -17.61 6.27
N THR A 174 10.99 -18.12 6.86
CA THR A 174 9.85 -18.71 6.15
C THR A 174 8.68 -17.76 5.94
N TYR A 175 8.71 -16.55 6.50
CA TYR A 175 7.63 -15.59 6.32
C TYR A 175 7.72 -14.90 4.96
N MET A 176 7.13 -15.52 3.96
CA MET A 176 7.23 -15.10 2.56
C MET A 176 6.34 -13.90 2.23
N THR A 177 6.90 -12.71 2.30
CA THR A 177 6.23 -11.47 1.87
C THR A 177 6.90 -10.80 0.68
N ALA A 178 8.07 -11.29 0.28
CA ALA A 178 8.80 -10.81 -0.88
C ALA A 178 7.99 -10.77 -2.20
N PRO A 179 7.02 -11.68 -2.46
CA PRO A 179 6.21 -11.61 -3.69
C PRO A 179 5.51 -10.27 -3.92
N VAL A 180 5.29 -9.46 -2.91
CA VAL A 180 4.73 -8.11 -3.10
C VAL A 180 5.59 -7.23 -4.01
N VAL A 181 6.89 -7.50 -4.12
CA VAL A 181 7.80 -6.78 -5.00
C VAL A 181 7.46 -6.97 -6.50
N TRP A 182 6.74 -8.02 -6.86
CA TRP A 182 6.32 -8.26 -8.24
C TRP A 182 5.41 -7.16 -8.78
N PHE A 183 4.68 -6.47 -7.92
CA PHE A 183 3.90 -5.30 -8.33
C PHE A 183 4.76 -4.10 -8.77
N SER A 184 6.07 -4.13 -8.51
CA SER A 184 6.95 -2.99 -8.82
C SER A 184 6.95 -2.64 -10.31
N THR A 185 7.09 -3.64 -11.17
CA THR A 185 7.09 -3.44 -12.63
C THR A 185 5.74 -2.94 -13.12
N ASP A 186 4.66 -3.51 -12.60
CA ASP A 186 3.31 -3.11 -12.97
C ASP A 186 3.01 -1.67 -12.55
N VAL A 187 3.40 -1.29 -11.34
CA VAL A 187 3.19 0.08 -10.85
C VAL A 187 4.02 1.08 -11.64
N LEU A 188 5.27 0.75 -11.98
CA LEU A 188 6.13 1.59 -12.83
C LEU A 188 5.58 1.71 -14.25
N ALA A 189 5.02 0.64 -14.80
CA ALA A 189 4.33 0.63 -16.08
C ALA A 189 2.97 1.36 -16.02
N GLY A 190 2.50 1.71 -14.81
CA GLY A 190 1.14 2.19 -14.61
C GLY A 190 0.11 1.17 -15.09
N ALA A 191 0.46 -0.12 -14.97
CA ALA A 191 -0.39 -1.20 -15.43
C ALA A 191 -1.57 -1.41 -14.47
N GLY A 192 -2.72 -1.68 -15.04
CA GLY A 192 -3.93 -2.06 -14.32
C GLY A 192 -4.65 -3.13 -15.10
N LEU A 193 -4.78 -4.32 -14.51
CA LEU A 193 -5.46 -5.45 -15.14
C LEU A 193 -6.89 -5.57 -14.61
N ASN A 194 -7.85 -5.50 -15.50
CA ASN A 194 -9.25 -5.78 -15.23
C ASN A 194 -9.66 -7.03 -16.00
N VAL A 195 -9.48 -8.20 -15.38
CA VAL A 195 -9.72 -9.50 -16.01
C VAL A 195 -11.18 -9.67 -16.47
N PRO A 196 -12.21 -9.32 -15.68
CA PRO A 196 -13.60 -9.43 -16.13
C PRO A 196 -13.92 -8.60 -17.38
N ALA A 197 -13.29 -7.43 -17.52
CA ALA A 197 -13.48 -6.58 -18.69
C ALA A 197 -12.49 -6.88 -19.83
N GLN A 198 -11.56 -7.81 -19.63
CA GLN A 198 -10.46 -8.11 -20.55
C GLN A 198 -9.63 -6.87 -20.92
N GLU A 199 -9.43 -5.96 -19.97
CA GLU A 199 -8.70 -4.72 -20.17
C GLU A 199 -7.34 -4.76 -19.47
N LEU A 200 -6.30 -4.39 -20.21
CA LEU A 200 -5.00 -4.00 -19.68
C LEU A 200 -4.80 -2.51 -19.93
N ARG A 201 -4.69 -1.74 -18.88
CA ARG A 201 -4.36 -0.32 -18.94
C ARG A 201 -2.88 -0.13 -18.67
N LEU A 202 -2.25 0.73 -19.46
CA LEU A 202 -0.85 1.08 -19.33
C LEU A 202 -0.72 2.61 -19.29
N ALA A 203 -0.13 3.12 -18.21
CA ALA A 203 0.12 4.54 -18.03
C ALA A 203 1.46 4.72 -17.31
N PRO A 204 2.60 4.53 -18.01
CA PRO A 204 3.93 4.56 -17.41
C PRO A 204 4.15 5.82 -16.60
N VAL A 205 4.61 5.64 -15.37
CA VAL A 205 4.80 6.73 -14.41
C VAL A 205 6.22 7.30 -14.45
N VAL A 206 7.11 6.68 -15.22
CA VAL A 206 8.52 7.08 -15.32
C VAL A 206 8.62 8.34 -16.18
N LYS A 207 9.08 9.43 -15.54
CA LYS A 207 9.27 10.72 -16.21
C LYS A 207 10.71 10.89 -16.72
N GLY A 208 10.88 11.72 -17.76
CA GLY A 208 12.18 12.15 -18.24
C GLY A 208 12.98 11.09 -19.01
N ARG A 209 12.34 10.03 -19.48
CA ARG A 209 12.95 9.01 -20.35
C ARG A 209 12.16 8.87 -21.63
N GLU A 210 12.86 8.90 -22.77
CA GLU A 210 12.24 8.73 -24.10
C GLU A 210 11.73 7.29 -24.30
N LYS A 211 12.38 6.32 -23.67
CA LYS A 211 12.04 4.91 -23.78
C LYS A 211 12.24 4.19 -22.45
N VAL A 212 11.22 3.47 -22.04
CA VAL A 212 11.25 2.58 -20.91
C VAL A 212 10.86 1.20 -21.38
N VAL A 213 11.65 0.20 -21.03
CA VAL A 213 11.37 -1.21 -21.35
C VAL A 213 11.16 -1.93 -20.03
N MET A 214 9.97 -2.46 -19.81
CA MET A 214 9.61 -3.19 -18.60
C MET A 214 8.95 -4.51 -18.95
N PRO A 215 9.34 -5.62 -18.29
CA PRO A 215 8.64 -6.88 -18.42
C PRO A 215 7.32 -6.82 -17.66
N LEU A 216 6.25 -7.33 -18.24
CA LEU A 216 4.97 -7.54 -17.60
C LEU A 216 4.67 -9.03 -17.59
N TYR A 217 4.40 -9.58 -16.38
CA TYR A 217 4.13 -10.99 -16.20
C TYR A 217 2.77 -11.19 -15.57
N TYR A 218 1.86 -11.78 -16.29
CA TYR A 218 0.53 -12.12 -15.81
C TYR A 218 0.23 -13.60 -16.05
N PRO A 219 -0.64 -14.22 -15.27
CA PRO A 219 -1.09 -15.56 -15.57
C PRO A 219 -1.69 -15.65 -16.98
N GLY A 220 -1.10 -16.51 -17.81
CA GLY A 220 -1.55 -16.73 -19.18
C GLY A 220 -0.91 -15.86 -20.25
N PHE A 221 -0.18 -14.80 -19.91
CA PHE A 221 0.62 -14.05 -20.88
C PHE A 221 1.79 -13.30 -20.22
N TRP A 222 2.78 -12.99 -21.03
CA TRP A 222 3.83 -12.05 -20.70
C TRP A 222 4.03 -11.08 -21.86
N ALA A 223 4.43 -9.87 -21.55
CA ALA A 223 4.68 -8.83 -22.52
C ALA A 223 5.92 -8.02 -22.15
N ARG A 224 6.46 -7.32 -23.14
CA ARG A 224 7.50 -6.31 -22.97
C ARG A 224 6.94 -4.98 -23.42
N LEU A 225 6.96 -4.00 -22.54
CA LEU A 225 6.52 -2.65 -22.81
C LEU A 225 7.68 -1.80 -23.30
#